data_87d5c34a204957882288e5eb468e8c29
#
_entry.id   87d5c34a204957882288e5eb468e8c29
#
_cell.length_a   1.000
_cell.length_b   1.000
_cell.length_c   1.000
_cell.angle_alpha   90.00
_cell.angle_beta   90.00
_cell.angle_gamma   90.00
#
_symmetry.space_group_name_H-M   'P 1'
#
loop_
_entity.id
_entity.type
_entity.pdbx_description
1 polymer ?
#
loop_
_entity_poly.entity_id
_entity_poly.type
_entity_poly.pdbx_seq_one_letter_code
_entity_poly.pdbx_strand_id
1 'polypeptide(L)'
;MMKSLVGIMWIVLVLISGCSGNPDAKRLYDDLLSNYNKLVRPVVNVTDALTVKIKLKLSQLIDVNLKNQIMTTNLWVEQSWYDYKLKWDPKEYGGVEMLHVPSDHIWRPDIVLYNNADGNFEVTLATKATLNYTGRVEWKPPAIYKSSCEIDVEYFPFDEQTCVMKFGSWTYDGFQVDLRHIDEIRGKNVVDIGVDLSEFYTSVEWDILEVPAVRNEKFYTCCDEPYLDITFNITMRRKTLFYTVNLIIPCMGISFLTVLVFYLPSDSGEKVSLSISILLSLTVFFLLLAEIIPPTSLVVPLLGKFVLFTMILDTFSICVTVVVLNVHFRSPQTHVMAPWVRRVFIHVLPRLLVMRRYNTPSKRSDYDSRPQYQIDKRSMGSHHGQRVMVRTCNGLELRDPSLFVETSASELVESSVLFPSLDSRDELHPRELEAVNLGSACRIHGSPATTAAPPPQLPTEESVDALCNTLHHWHHCPEIYKAIEGIRFIADHTKREEDSTRVKEDWKYVAMVLDRLFLWIFTLAVVVGTAGIILQAPTLYDDRIPIDVRLSEIASTTAKPHIVTSL
;
A
#
# COMPACT_ATOMS: atom_id res chain seq x y z
N MET A 1 56.18 66.90 3.25
CA MET A 1 55.91 65.69 2.48
C MET A 1 56.93 64.56 2.74
N MET A 2 58.26 64.84 2.63
CA MET A 2 59.34 63.85 2.78
C MET A 2 59.40 63.17 4.18
N LYS A 3 59.18 63.94 5.29
CA LYS A 3 59.18 63.39 6.64
C LYS A 3 57.97 62.44 6.91
N SER A 4 56.81 62.66 6.26
CA SER A 4 55.64 61.80 6.35
C SER A 4 55.83 60.47 5.59
N LEU A 5 56.49 60.51 4.44
CA LEU A 5 56.83 59.32 3.65
C LEU A 5 57.83 58.40 4.37
N VAL A 6 58.83 58.96 5.05
CA VAL A 6 59.80 58.22 5.87
C VAL A 6 59.14 57.59 7.06
N GLY A 7 58.13 58.28 7.71
CA GLY A 7 57.41 57.71 8.81
C GLY A 7 56.49 56.54 8.38
N ILE A 8 55.83 56.64 7.22
CA ILE A 8 55.04 55.56 6.67
C ILE A 8 55.93 54.38 6.27
N MET A 9 57.09 54.63 5.69
CA MET A 9 58.04 53.59 5.32
C MET A 9 58.57 52.83 6.59
N TRP A 10 58.83 53.56 7.67
CA TRP A 10 59.24 52.96 8.94
C TRP A 10 58.10 52.14 9.56
N ILE A 11 56.85 52.59 9.52
CA ILE A 11 55.67 51.85 10.02
C ILE A 11 55.46 50.61 9.18
N VAL A 12 55.60 50.70 7.84
CA VAL A 12 55.49 49.52 6.95
C VAL A 12 56.63 48.52 7.20
N LEU A 13 57.86 49.01 7.42
CA LEU A 13 59.03 48.15 7.74
C LEU A 13 58.86 47.48 9.10
N VAL A 14 58.32 48.15 10.12
CA VAL A 14 58.00 47.59 11.45
C VAL A 14 56.84 46.59 11.35
N LEU A 15 55.84 46.88 10.54
CA LEU A 15 54.71 45.95 10.32
C LEU A 15 55.15 44.70 9.52
N ILE A 16 56.09 44.86 8.59
CA ILE A 16 56.68 43.71 7.85
C ILE A 16 57.59 42.86 8.75
N SER A 17 58.32 43.47 9.67
CA SER A 17 59.14 42.72 10.63
C SER A 17 58.33 42.01 11.73
N GLY A 18 57.06 42.37 11.92
CA GLY A 18 56.19 41.74 12.92
C GLY A 18 55.51 40.44 12.45
N CYS A 19 55.65 40.05 11.17
CA CYS A 19 55.05 38.83 10.62
C CYS A 19 56.07 37.67 10.49
N SER A 20 56.88 37.40 11.53
CA SER A 20 57.66 36.17 11.56
C SER A 20 56.83 35.07 12.22
N GLY A 21 56.46 34.06 11.43
CA GLY A 21 55.94 32.81 11.95
C GLY A 21 56.91 32.18 12.95
N ASN A 22 56.47 31.13 13.67
CA ASN A 22 57.35 30.44 14.65
C ASN A 22 58.64 29.91 13.94
N PRO A 23 59.82 30.49 14.21
CA PRO A 23 61.06 30.12 13.50
C PRO A 23 61.54 28.71 13.86
N ASP A 24 61.22 28.25 15.07
CA ASP A 24 61.64 26.92 15.53
C ASP A 24 60.81 25.82 14.85
N ALA A 25 59.51 26.04 14.65
CA ALA A 25 58.67 25.11 13.89
C ALA A 25 59.08 25.03 12.40
N LYS A 26 59.54 26.17 11.80
CA LYS A 26 60.05 26.16 10.42
C LYS A 26 61.35 25.38 10.35
N ARG A 27 62.30 25.63 11.27
CA ARG A 27 63.59 24.93 11.31
C ARG A 27 63.36 23.42 11.50
N LEU A 28 62.45 23.02 12.42
CA LEU A 28 62.11 21.63 12.64
C LEU A 28 61.56 20.99 11.37
N TYR A 29 60.64 21.68 10.64
CA TYR A 29 60.10 21.19 9.40
C TYR A 29 61.19 20.96 8.34
N ASP A 30 62.11 21.93 8.15
CA ASP A 30 63.18 21.85 7.18
C ASP A 30 64.18 20.74 7.57
N ASP A 31 64.54 20.60 8.83
CA ASP A 31 65.47 19.58 9.32
C ASP A 31 64.92 18.16 9.18
N LEU A 32 63.65 17.94 9.50
CA LEU A 32 63.00 16.62 9.38
C LEU A 32 62.79 16.15 7.93
N LEU A 33 62.48 17.08 7.02
CA LEU A 33 62.09 16.71 5.65
C LEU A 33 63.19 16.87 4.62
N SER A 34 64.29 17.58 4.88
CA SER A 34 65.38 17.81 3.91
C SER A 34 65.98 16.52 3.35
N ASN A 35 66.14 15.50 4.19
CA ASN A 35 66.71 14.19 3.81
C ASN A 35 65.69 13.04 3.92
N TYR A 36 64.40 13.36 4.01
CA TYR A 36 63.35 12.35 4.17
C TYR A 36 62.98 11.72 2.81
N ASN A 37 63.05 10.40 2.72
CA ASN A 37 62.58 9.66 1.56
C ASN A 37 61.21 9.03 1.85
N LYS A 38 60.17 9.59 1.23
CA LYS A 38 58.79 9.13 1.38
C LYS A 38 58.45 7.83 0.63
N LEU A 39 59.35 7.35 -0.23
CA LEU A 39 59.13 6.15 -1.04
C LEU A 39 59.48 4.87 -0.29
N VAL A 40 60.24 5.00 0.79
CA VAL A 40 60.74 3.85 1.55
C VAL A 40 60.03 3.74 2.89
N ARG A 41 59.51 2.54 3.21
CA ARG A 41 58.87 2.20 4.47
C ARG A 41 59.78 2.57 5.66
N PRO A 42 59.22 3.26 6.69
CA PRO A 42 60.02 3.79 7.81
C PRO A 42 60.32 2.72 8.86
N VAL A 43 61.18 1.78 8.53
CA VAL A 43 61.67 0.73 9.45
C VAL A 43 63.17 0.74 9.53
N VAL A 44 63.70 0.34 10.67
CA VAL A 44 65.17 0.28 10.88
C VAL A 44 65.75 -0.92 10.15
N ASN A 45 65.14 -2.10 10.33
CA ASN A 45 65.52 -3.31 9.61
C ASN A 45 64.48 -3.67 8.60
N VAL A 46 64.84 -4.17 7.44
CA VAL A 46 63.94 -4.56 6.36
C VAL A 46 63.00 -5.70 6.79
N THR A 47 63.45 -6.54 7.72
CA THR A 47 62.69 -7.65 8.27
C THR A 47 61.64 -7.26 9.30
N ASP A 48 61.69 -6.01 9.81
CA ASP A 48 60.76 -5.55 10.83
C ASP A 48 59.42 -5.19 10.18
N ALA A 49 58.33 -5.66 10.81
CA ALA A 49 56.97 -5.27 10.42
C ALA A 49 56.65 -3.87 10.98
N LEU A 50 56.19 -3.00 10.13
CA LEU A 50 55.67 -1.70 10.57
C LEU A 50 54.20 -1.87 11.04
N THR A 51 53.95 -1.63 12.31
CA THR A 51 52.58 -1.63 12.81
C THR A 51 51.84 -0.37 12.40
N VAL A 52 50.80 -0.54 11.60
CA VAL A 52 49.86 0.53 11.22
C VAL A 52 48.53 0.28 11.91
N LYS A 53 48.10 1.27 12.66
CA LYS A 53 46.81 1.21 13.35
C LYS A 53 45.78 2.01 12.58
N ILE A 54 44.59 1.41 12.38
CA ILE A 54 43.46 2.05 11.71
C ILE A 54 42.23 2.08 12.62
N LYS A 55 41.40 3.12 12.51
CA LYS A 55 40.08 3.25 13.09
C LYS A 55 39.23 4.06 12.12
N LEU A 56 37.97 3.70 12.02
CA LEU A 56 36.99 4.46 11.26
C LEU A 56 36.12 5.27 12.22
N LYS A 57 35.87 6.53 11.87
CA LYS A 57 34.88 7.36 12.54
C LYS A 57 33.81 7.69 11.50
N LEU A 58 32.60 7.20 11.73
CA LEU A 58 31.47 7.42 10.84
C LEU A 58 30.83 8.77 11.14
N SER A 59 30.85 9.67 10.16
CA SER A 59 30.17 10.96 10.26
C SER A 59 28.73 10.87 9.76
N GLN A 60 28.51 10.23 8.62
CA GLN A 60 27.19 10.14 8.01
C GLN A 60 27.05 8.88 7.15
N LEU A 61 25.93 8.21 7.26
CA LEU A 61 25.44 7.22 6.31
C LEU A 61 24.63 7.96 5.25
N ILE A 62 25.19 8.16 4.05
CA ILE A 62 24.59 9.00 3.02
C ILE A 62 23.46 8.25 2.32
N ASP A 63 23.74 7.02 1.85
CA ASP A 63 22.79 6.23 1.07
C ASP A 63 23.12 4.73 1.16
N VAL A 64 22.10 3.89 1.16
CA VAL A 64 22.22 2.45 0.93
C VAL A 64 21.34 2.10 -0.27
N ASN A 65 21.98 2.06 -1.44
CA ASN A 65 21.31 1.80 -2.70
C ASN A 65 21.12 0.30 -2.90
N LEU A 66 19.90 -0.18 -2.67
CA LEU A 66 19.59 -1.59 -2.81
C LEU A 66 19.78 -2.08 -4.24
N LYS A 67 19.28 -1.31 -5.23
CA LYS A 67 19.31 -1.71 -6.64
C LYS A 67 20.74 -1.89 -7.16
N ASN A 68 21.64 -0.99 -6.79
CA ASN A 68 23.02 -1.02 -7.20
C ASN A 68 23.92 -1.81 -6.23
N GLN A 69 23.38 -2.21 -5.07
CA GLN A 69 24.10 -2.94 -4.01
C GLN A 69 25.33 -2.15 -3.51
N ILE A 70 25.15 -0.84 -3.29
CA ILE A 70 26.19 0.09 -2.88
C ILE A 70 25.77 0.79 -1.59
N MET A 71 26.67 0.82 -0.61
CA MET A 71 26.58 1.66 0.57
C MET A 71 27.50 2.85 0.43
N THR A 72 26.98 4.07 0.55
CA THR A 72 27.75 5.32 0.51
C THR A 72 27.86 5.91 1.91
N THR A 73 29.09 6.09 2.39
CA THR A 73 29.38 6.58 3.74
C THR A 73 30.38 7.73 3.71
N ASN A 74 30.20 8.69 4.62
CA ASN A 74 31.18 9.72 4.93
C ASN A 74 31.92 9.32 6.18
N LEU A 75 33.22 9.06 6.04
CA LEU A 75 34.08 8.51 7.08
C LEU A 75 35.31 9.39 7.29
N TRP A 76 35.81 9.42 8.53
CA TRP A 76 37.16 9.86 8.81
C TRP A 76 38.00 8.61 9.07
N VAL A 77 39.03 8.43 8.25
CA VAL A 77 39.93 7.26 8.33
C VAL A 77 41.12 7.64 9.19
N GLU A 78 41.08 7.24 10.45
CA GLU A 78 42.20 7.48 11.36
C GLU A 78 43.26 6.42 11.16
N GLN A 79 44.45 6.86 10.78
CA GLN A 79 45.62 6.00 10.60
C GLN A 79 46.74 6.50 11.51
N SER A 80 47.45 5.59 12.17
CA SER A 80 48.63 5.95 12.96
C SER A 80 49.73 4.90 12.86
N TRP A 81 50.95 5.36 12.78
CA TRP A 81 52.14 4.52 12.72
C TRP A 81 53.33 5.23 13.39
N TYR A 82 54.43 4.52 13.57
CA TYR A 82 55.65 5.09 14.12
C TYR A 82 56.69 5.22 13.02
N ASP A 83 57.25 6.44 12.87
CA ASP A 83 58.33 6.75 11.93
C ASP A 83 59.56 7.16 12.74
N TYR A 84 60.60 6.32 12.73
CA TYR A 84 61.83 6.59 13.49
C TYR A 84 62.60 7.79 12.94
N LYS A 85 62.40 8.18 11.70
CA LYS A 85 63.05 9.32 11.04
C LYS A 85 62.43 10.67 11.45
N LEU A 86 61.20 10.66 11.96
CA LEU A 86 60.45 11.84 12.31
C LEU A 86 60.42 12.07 13.86
N LYS A 87 61.53 11.71 14.53
CA LYS A 87 61.70 11.95 15.96
C LYS A 87 62.55 13.19 16.17
N TRP A 88 62.21 13.98 17.21
CA TRP A 88 63.00 15.14 17.64
C TRP A 88 62.93 15.34 19.14
N ASP A 89 63.85 16.14 19.72
CA ASP A 89 63.76 16.60 21.11
C ASP A 89 63.09 17.99 21.12
N PRO A 90 61.94 18.14 21.80
CA PRO A 90 61.26 19.44 21.89
C PRO A 90 62.09 20.56 22.43
N LYS A 91 63.08 20.25 23.29
CA LYS A 91 63.97 21.25 23.87
C LYS A 91 64.89 21.95 22.83
N GLU A 92 65.24 21.26 21.76
CA GLU A 92 66.09 21.80 20.70
C GLU A 92 65.31 22.73 19.73
N TYR A 93 63.95 22.61 19.74
CA TYR A 93 63.06 23.33 18.83
C TYR A 93 62.04 24.17 19.58
N GLY A 94 62.47 24.89 20.64
CA GLY A 94 61.60 25.85 21.33
C GLY A 94 60.37 25.27 22.01
N GLY A 95 60.39 23.97 22.36
CA GLY A 95 59.25 23.29 23.01
C GLY A 95 58.17 22.79 22.08
N VAL A 96 58.43 22.68 20.77
CA VAL A 96 57.47 22.16 19.81
C VAL A 96 57.29 20.64 19.99
N GLU A 97 56.15 20.22 20.50
CA GLU A 97 55.78 18.79 20.73
C GLU A 97 55.07 18.17 19.56
N MET A 98 54.33 18.96 18.76
CA MET A 98 53.55 18.53 17.60
C MET A 98 53.82 19.40 16.40
N LEU A 99 53.87 18.79 15.22
CA LEU A 99 54.03 19.46 13.94
C LEU A 99 53.01 18.95 12.92
N HIS A 100 52.35 19.85 12.20
CA HIS A 100 51.41 19.51 11.14
C HIS A 100 52.13 19.61 9.77
N VAL A 101 52.26 18.46 9.09
CA VAL A 101 52.96 18.33 7.83
C VAL A 101 52.01 17.87 6.73
N PRO A 102 52.10 18.40 5.49
CA PRO A 102 51.34 17.84 4.36
C PRO A 102 51.59 16.34 4.24
N SER A 103 50.52 15.54 4.17
CA SER A 103 50.63 14.07 4.18
C SER A 103 51.35 13.50 2.97
N ASP A 104 51.38 14.24 1.87
CA ASP A 104 52.12 13.90 0.63
C ASP A 104 53.63 14.11 0.71
N HIS A 105 54.13 14.76 1.78
CA HIS A 105 55.56 14.94 2.02
C HIS A 105 56.20 13.78 2.79
N ILE A 106 55.38 12.96 3.45
CA ILE A 106 55.82 11.81 4.26
C ILE A 106 55.36 10.50 3.64
N TRP A 107 55.98 9.41 4.09
CA TRP A 107 55.47 8.07 3.75
C TRP A 107 54.10 7.87 4.36
N ARG A 108 53.18 7.33 3.56
CA ARG A 108 51.83 6.93 3.99
C ARG A 108 51.63 5.46 3.71
N PRO A 109 50.94 4.73 4.59
CA PRO A 109 50.50 3.39 4.26
C PRO A 109 49.45 3.44 3.14
N ASP A 110 49.53 2.49 2.22
CA ASP A 110 48.60 2.34 1.08
C ASP A 110 47.34 1.55 1.43
N ILE A 111 46.67 1.99 2.47
CA ILE A 111 45.43 1.35 2.90
C ILE A 111 44.28 1.73 1.96
N VAL A 112 43.66 0.72 1.37
CA VAL A 112 42.57 0.88 0.41
C VAL A 112 41.35 0.10 0.85
N LEU A 113 40.18 0.51 0.35
CA LEU A 113 38.94 -0.24 0.48
C LEU A 113 38.87 -1.31 -0.62
N TYR A 114 39.00 -2.61 -0.24
CA TYR A 114 39.04 -3.71 -1.21
C TYR A 114 37.74 -3.92 -1.95
N ASN A 115 36.59 -3.74 -1.27
CA ASN A 115 35.26 -3.89 -1.85
C ASN A 115 34.67 -2.55 -2.33
N ASN A 116 35.50 -1.70 -2.90
CA ASN A 116 35.08 -0.44 -3.50
C ASN A 116 34.23 -0.68 -4.76
N ALA A 117 33.19 0.15 -4.96
CA ALA A 117 32.23 0.02 -6.04
C ALA A 117 32.37 1.06 -7.14
N ASP A 118 33.13 2.16 -6.93
CA ASP A 118 33.25 3.26 -7.87
C ASP A 118 34.67 3.47 -8.45
N GLY A 119 35.62 2.64 -8.04
CA GLY A 119 37.03 2.74 -8.47
C GLY A 119 37.86 3.75 -7.70
N ASN A 120 37.29 4.51 -6.74
CA ASN A 120 38.04 5.42 -5.87
C ASN A 120 38.55 4.68 -4.65
N PHE A 121 39.60 3.91 -4.81
CA PHE A 121 40.15 3.05 -3.76
C PHE A 121 40.83 3.82 -2.64
N GLU A 122 41.46 4.96 -2.96
CA GLU A 122 42.30 5.75 -2.07
C GLU A 122 41.58 7.00 -1.56
N VAL A 123 42.10 7.52 -0.44
CA VAL A 123 41.68 8.82 0.07
C VAL A 123 42.15 9.93 -0.87
N THR A 124 41.21 10.67 -1.44
CA THR A 124 41.50 11.74 -2.41
C THR A 124 41.98 13.03 -1.77
N LEU A 125 41.53 13.34 -0.53
CA LEU A 125 41.90 14.56 0.16
C LEU A 125 43.13 14.37 1.01
N ALA A 126 44.31 14.87 0.55
CA ALA A 126 45.54 14.82 1.27
C ALA A 126 45.61 15.90 2.38
N THR A 127 44.93 15.66 3.48
CA THR A 127 44.99 16.50 4.68
C THR A 127 46.36 16.43 5.35
N LYS A 128 46.68 17.39 6.22
CA LYS A 128 47.93 17.37 6.98
C LYS A 128 47.92 16.20 7.97
N ALA A 129 49.08 15.54 8.09
CA ALA A 129 49.38 14.59 9.14
C ALA A 129 49.92 15.30 10.39
N THR A 130 49.61 14.82 11.55
CA THR A 130 50.16 15.32 12.81
C THR A 130 51.34 14.45 13.22
N LEU A 131 52.50 15.06 13.30
CA LEU A 131 53.71 14.41 13.81
C LEU A 131 53.84 14.75 15.30
N ASN A 132 54.13 13.74 16.10
CA ASN A 132 54.46 13.90 17.53
C ASN A 132 55.96 13.71 17.71
N TYR A 133 56.59 14.42 18.64
CA TYR A 133 58.02 14.34 18.94
C TYR A 133 58.56 12.92 19.16
N THR A 134 57.69 12.01 19.59
CA THR A 134 58.00 10.57 19.78
C THR A 134 58.21 9.82 18.45
N GLY A 135 57.91 10.45 17.30
CA GLY A 135 57.87 9.83 15.99
C GLY A 135 56.56 9.16 15.67
N ARG A 136 55.52 9.34 16.48
CA ARG A 136 54.16 8.89 16.14
C ARG A 136 53.56 9.84 15.09
N VAL A 137 53.10 9.27 13.99
CA VAL A 137 52.37 9.96 12.95
C VAL A 137 50.90 9.62 13.06
N GLU A 138 50.06 10.63 13.04
CA GLU A 138 48.60 10.49 12.97
C GLU A 138 48.06 11.21 11.74
N TRP A 139 47.31 10.49 10.92
CA TRP A 139 46.67 11.04 9.74
C TRP A 139 45.18 10.69 9.76
N LYS A 140 44.29 11.71 9.66
CA LYS A 140 42.86 11.58 9.82
C LYS A 140 42.12 12.27 8.67
N PRO A 141 42.22 11.75 7.44
CA PRO A 141 41.55 12.34 6.30
C PRO A 141 40.04 12.00 6.29
N PRO A 142 39.18 12.97 5.92
CA PRO A 142 37.80 12.67 5.57
C PRO A 142 37.73 12.03 4.18
N ALA A 143 36.84 11.08 3.99
CA ALA A 143 36.61 10.43 2.71
C ALA A 143 35.19 9.97 2.55
N ILE A 144 34.67 10.01 1.33
CA ILE A 144 33.42 9.38 0.96
C ILE A 144 33.76 8.06 0.30
N TYR A 145 33.26 6.97 0.89
CA TYR A 145 33.43 5.63 0.35
C TYR A 145 32.12 5.09 -0.19
N LYS A 146 32.20 4.41 -1.32
CA LYS A 146 31.14 3.62 -1.93
C LYS A 146 31.56 2.17 -1.90
N SER A 147 31.10 1.45 -0.91
CA SER A 147 31.38 0.03 -0.74
C SER A 147 30.31 -0.84 -1.37
N SER A 148 30.70 -1.95 -2.00
CA SER A 148 29.77 -2.97 -2.42
C SER A 148 29.19 -3.67 -1.19
N CYS A 149 27.87 -3.85 -1.17
CA CYS A 149 27.15 -4.47 -0.08
C CYS A 149 26.18 -5.53 -0.64
N GLU A 150 26.26 -6.75 -0.15
CA GLU A 150 25.30 -7.78 -0.47
C GLU A 150 24.01 -7.48 0.28
N ILE A 151 22.94 -7.20 -0.46
CA ILE A 151 21.65 -6.77 0.07
C ILE A 151 20.73 -7.99 0.22
N ASP A 152 20.21 -8.21 1.41
CA ASP A 152 19.14 -9.17 1.67
C ASP A 152 17.78 -8.46 1.60
N VAL A 153 17.01 -8.79 0.57
CA VAL A 153 15.69 -8.18 0.32
C VAL A 153 14.52 -9.06 0.78
N GLU A 154 14.79 -10.21 1.44
CA GLU A 154 13.75 -11.18 1.77
C GLU A 154 12.59 -10.55 2.54
N TYR A 155 12.89 -9.72 3.53
CA TYR A 155 11.88 -9.10 4.40
C TYR A 155 11.62 -7.62 4.08
N PHE A 156 12.07 -7.12 2.92
CA PHE A 156 11.82 -5.73 2.54
C PHE A 156 10.33 -5.36 2.65
N PRO A 157 9.95 -4.21 3.28
CA PRO A 157 10.77 -3.16 3.87
C PRO A 157 11.11 -3.33 5.36
N PHE A 158 10.87 -4.48 5.93
CA PHE A 158 11.21 -4.84 7.32
C PHE A 158 12.54 -5.58 7.35
N ASP A 159 13.55 -5.03 6.70
CA ASP A 159 14.85 -5.66 6.47
C ASP A 159 15.92 -5.13 7.42
N GLU A 160 16.88 -5.99 7.70
CA GLU A 160 18.13 -5.70 8.37
C GLU A 160 19.26 -5.98 7.37
N GLN A 161 20.18 -5.01 7.21
CA GLN A 161 21.29 -5.12 6.26
C GLN A 161 22.61 -5.13 7.01
N THR A 162 23.55 -5.98 6.59
CA THR A 162 24.91 -5.98 7.09
C THR A 162 25.85 -5.68 5.95
N CYS A 163 26.31 -4.42 5.88
CA CYS A 163 27.26 -3.98 4.89
C CYS A 163 28.68 -4.05 5.43
N VAL A 164 29.57 -4.53 4.60
CA VAL A 164 30.96 -4.79 4.95
C VAL A 164 31.84 -3.74 4.29
N MET A 165 32.84 -3.23 5.03
CA MET A 165 33.93 -2.43 4.49
C MET A 165 35.24 -3.11 4.83
N LYS A 166 35.97 -3.55 3.83
CA LYS A 166 37.21 -4.29 3.98
C LYS A 166 38.40 -3.41 3.63
N PHE A 167 39.20 -3.04 4.62
CA PHE A 167 40.39 -2.24 4.48
C PHE A 167 41.66 -3.07 4.63
N GLY A 168 42.64 -2.84 3.76
CA GLY A 168 43.92 -3.51 3.81
C GLY A 168 44.97 -2.77 2.97
N SER A 169 46.26 -3.11 3.20
CA SER A 169 47.33 -2.61 2.34
C SER A 169 47.24 -3.27 0.97
N TRP A 170 47.41 -2.47 -0.10
CA TRP A 170 47.36 -2.98 -1.45
C TRP A 170 48.67 -3.66 -1.87
N THR A 171 49.84 -3.09 -1.45
CA THR A 171 51.15 -3.57 -1.90
C THR A 171 51.91 -4.36 -0.87
N TYR A 172 51.70 -4.08 0.44
CA TYR A 172 52.47 -4.71 1.51
C TYR A 172 51.75 -5.94 2.09
N ASP A 173 52.52 -7.02 2.28
CA ASP A 173 52.09 -8.19 3.01
C ASP A 173 52.10 -7.99 4.55
N GLY A 174 51.61 -8.96 5.29
CA GLY A 174 51.53 -8.88 6.75
C GLY A 174 52.89 -8.95 7.47
N PHE A 175 53.93 -9.42 6.81
CA PHE A 175 55.32 -9.39 7.34
C PHE A 175 55.94 -7.99 7.21
N GLN A 176 55.46 -7.20 6.25
CA GLN A 176 55.93 -5.86 6.03
C GLN A 176 55.12 -4.79 6.76
N VAL A 177 53.77 -4.92 6.71
CA VAL A 177 52.83 -4.01 7.38
C VAL A 177 51.88 -4.82 8.23
N ASP A 178 52.01 -4.71 9.54
CA ASP A 178 51.11 -5.30 10.51
C ASP A 178 49.93 -4.35 10.76
N LEU A 179 48.83 -4.60 10.07
CA LEU A 179 47.60 -3.79 10.19
C LEU A 179 46.79 -4.21 11.43
N ARG A 180 46.47 -3.23 12.29
CA ARG A 180 45.77 -3.44 13.55
C ARG A 180 44.68 -2.39 13.75
N HIS A 181 43.64 -2.75 14.48
CA HIS A 181 42.69 -1.77 14.97
C HIS A 181 43.28 -0.96 16.16
N ILE A 182 42.91 0.33 16.26
CA ILE A 182 43.46 1.19 17.34
C ILE A 182 43.07 0.64 18.73
N ASP A 183 41.81 0.18 18.84
CA ASP A 183 41.22 -0.33 20.10
C ASP A 183 41.33 -1.86 20.22
N GLU A 184 42.22 -2.50 19.48
CA GLU A 184 42.43 -3.95 19.53
C GLU A 184 43.01 -4.36 20.89
N ILE A 185 42.40 -5.36 21.51
CA ILE A 185 42.90 -5.98 22.73
C ILE A 185 43.75 -7.19 22.33
N ARG A 186 44.96 -7.27 22.91
CA ARG A 186 45.88 -8.38 22.62
C ARG A 186 45.19 -9.74 22.84
N GLY A 187 45.18 -10.58 21.78
CA GLY A 187 44.59 -11.92 21.80
C GLY A 187 43.14 -11.98 21.38
N LYS A 188 42.51 -10.86 21.04
CA LYS A 188 41.20 -10.82 20.40
C LYS A 188 41.29 -10.19 19.01
N ASN A 189 40.82 -10.91 18.00
CA ASN A 189 40.80 -10.39 16.63
C ASN A 189 39.53 -9.57 16.31
N VAL A 190 38.61 -9.47 17.26
CA VAL A 190 37.32 -8.77 17.11
C VAL A 190 37.25 -7.61 18.07
N VAL A 191 36.85 -6.46 17.59
CA VAL A 191 36.53 -5.26 18.36
C VAL A 191 35.03 -5.02 18.22
N ASP A 192 34.29 -5.07 19.31
CA ASP A 192 32.81 -5.00 19.30
C ASP A 192 32.30 -3.64 18.79
N ILE A 193 32.99 -2.55 19.14
CA ILE A 193 32.72 -1.20 18.62
C ILE A 193 33.93 -0.79 17.78
N GLY A 194 33.98 -1.28 16.56
CA GLY A 194 35.09 -1.01 15.63
C GLY A 194 34.98 0.32 14.89
N VAL A 195 33.76 0.88 14.78
CA VAL A 195 33.53 2.19 14.17
C VAL A 195 33.06 3.16 15.24
N ASP A 196 33.75 4.30 15.31
CA ASP A 196 33.39 5.39 16.22
C ASP A 196 32.17 6.14 15.69
N LEU A 197 31.10 6.21 16.50
CA LEU A 197 29.84 6.88 16.20
C LEU A 197 29.65 8.21 16.96
N SER A 198 30.67 8.69 17.67
CA SER A 198 30.54 9.91 18.50
C SER A 198 30.07 11.15 17.71
N GLU A 199 30.55 11.32 16.51
CA GLU A 199 30.20 12.43 15.59
C GLU A 199 29.18 11.99 14.51
N PHE A 200 28.43 10.91 14.75
CA PHE A 200 27.50 10.37 13.77
C PHE A 200 26.22 11.19 13.75
N TYR A 201 25.86 11.68 12.55
CA TYR A 201 24.56 12.25 12.28
C TYR A 201 23.57 11.12 12.02
N THR A 202 22.61 10.95 12.91
CA THR A 202 21.62 9.87 12.80
C THR A 202 20.90 9.88 11.46
N SER A 203 20.78 8.70 10.85
CA SER A 203 20.08 8.54 9.58
C SER A 203 18.56 8.61 9.77
N VAL A 204 17.86 9.24 8.82
CA VAL A 204 16.39 9.24 8.80
C VAL A 204 15.80 7.93 8.27
N GLU A 205 16.61 7.10 7.63
CA GLU A 205 16.19 5.85 6.99
C GLU A 205 16.68 4.58 7.73
N TRP A 206 17.82 4.66 8.42
CA TRP A 206 18.48 3.51 9.03
C TRP A 206 18.79 3.72 10.50
N ASP A 207 18.63 2.68 11.31
CA ASP A 207 19.12 2.55 12.68
C ASP A 207 20.37 1.67 12.68
N ILE A 208 21.48 2.11 13.27
CA ILE A 208 22.68 1.28 13.39
C ILE A 208 22.56 0.41 14.64
N LEU A 209 22.68 -0.91 14.45
CA LEU A 209 22.58 -1.89 15.53
C LEU A 209 23.94 -2.33 16.03
N GLU A 210 24.89 -2.61 15.13
CA GLU A 210 26.21 -3.15 15.46
C GLU A 210 27.26 -2.63 14.47
N VAL A 211 28.47 -2.40 14.97
CA VAL A 211 29.61 -1.93 14.16
C VAL A 211 30.93 -2.63 14.53
N PRO A 212 30.97 -3.97 14.56
CA PRO A 212 32.19 -4.68 14.90
C PRO A 212 33.26 -4.55 13.83
N ALA A 213 34.53 -4.61 14.25
CA ALA A 213 35.69 -4.74 13.39
C ALA A 213 36.38 -6.08 13.62
N VAL A 214 36.74 -6.76 12.56
CA VAL A 214 37.39 -8.06 12.60
C VAL A 214 38.71 -7.98 11.83
N ARG A 215 39.82 -8.30 12.50
CA ARG A 215 41.11 -8.44 11.84
C ARG A 215 41.23 -9.85 11.27
N ASN A 216 41.48 -9.95 9.97
CA ASN A 216 41.65 -11.21 9.26
C ASN A 216 43.09 -11.36 8.74
N GLU A 217 43.59 -12.59 8.77
CA GLU A 217 44.84 -12.98 8.13
C GLU A 217 44.49 -14.02 7.05
N LYS A 218 44.78 -13.70 5.82
CA LYS A 218 44.46 -14.55 4.68
C LYS A 218 45.72 -15.01 3.97
N PHE A 219 45.89 -16.31 3.86
CA PHE A 219 46.95 -16.93 3.06
C PHE A 219 46.39 -17.29 1.70
N TYR A 220 47.09 -16.90 0.65
CA TYR A 220 46.73 -17.25 -0.71
C TYR A 220 47.59 -18.41 -1.21
N THR A 221 47.10 -19.19 -2.13
CA THR A 221 47.79 -20.34 -2.71
C THR A 221 49.04 -19.96 -3.50
N CYS A 222 49.20 -18.68 -3.86
CA CYS A 222 50.35 -18.16 -4.61
C CYS A 222 51.55 -17.86 -3.73
N CYS A 223 51.34 -17.64 -2.45
CA CYS A 223 52.33 -16.93 -1.61
C CYS A 223 52.25 -17.44 -0.17
N ASP A 224 53.41 -17.54 0.49
CA ASP A 224 53.52 -18.00 1.89
C ASP A 224 53.27 -16.84 2.89
N GLU A 225 53.24 -15.60 2.40
CA GLU A 225 53.04 -14.40 3.22
C GLU A 225 51.54 -14.21 3.53
N PRO A 226 51.20 -13.85 4.78
CA PRO A 226 49.84 -13.49 5.15
C PRO A 226 49.47 -12.10 4.62
N TYR A 227 48.30 -11.96 4.06
CA TYR A 227 47.73 -10.65 3.74
C TYR A 227 46.70 -10.28 4.83
N LEU A 228 46.89 -9.07 5.38
CA LEU A 228 46.10 -8.60 6.51
C LEU A 228 44.99 -7.67 6.03
N ASP A 229 43.82 -7.88 6.53
CA ASP A 229 42.72 -6.94 6.37
C ASP A 229 41.94 -6.72 7.67
N ILE A 230 41.35 -5.56 7.81
CA ILE A 230 40.36 -5.27 8.83
C ILE A 230 39.02 -5.07 8.14
N THR A 231 38.08 -5.92 8.53
CA THR A 231 36.71 -5.90 8.02
C THR A 231 35.81 -5.23 9.03
N PHE A 232 35.23 -4.11 8.66
CA PHE A 232 34.22 -3.39 9.45
C PHE A 232 32.85 -3.80 8.97
N ASN A 233 32.04 -4.36 9.86
CA ASN A 233 30.65 -4.73 9.57
C ASN A 233 29.72 -3.65 10.13
N ILE A 234 28.86 -3.08 9.31
CA ILE A 234 27.83 -2.15 9.76
C ILE A 234 26.49 -2.87 9.61
N THR A 235 25.92 -3.25 10.73
CA THR A 235 24.58 -3.84 10.78
C THR A 235 23.57 -2.75 11.06
N MET A 236 22.59 -2.63 10.15
CA MET A 236 21.59 -1.58 10.19
C MET A 236 20.19 -2.12 9.95
N ARG A 237 19.20 -1.56 10.64
CA ARG A 237 17.79 -1.87 10.50
C ARG A 237 17.07 -0.69 9.85
N ARG A 238 16.20 -0.98 8.87
CA ARG A 238 15.44 0.06 8.18
C ARG A 238 14.34 0.65 9.04
N LYS A 239 14.20 1.98 9.02
CA LYS A 239 13.03 2.70 9.56
C LYS A 239 11.87 2.56 8.57
N THR A 240 10.85 1.83 8.97
CA THR A 240 9.79 1.33 8.08
C THR A 240 8.68 2.31 7.78
N LEU A 241 8.59 3.44 8.51
CA LEU A 241 7.45 4.36 8.45
C LEU A 241 7.17 4.87 7.03
N PHE A 242 8.21 5.29 6.30
CA PHE A 242 8.08 5.81 4.94
C PHE A 242 7.46 4.76 3.99
N TYR A 243 8.00 3.55 4.01
CA TYR A 243 7.52 2.46 3.15
C TYR A 243 6.15 1.93 3.58
N THR A 244 5.87 1.95 4.88
CA THR A 244 4.55 1.56 5.41
C THR A 244 3.47 2.50 4.90
N VAL A 245 3.69 3.81 5.02
CA VAL A 245 2.68 4.81 4.61
C VAL A 245 2.54 4.89 3.09
N ASN A 246 3.65 4.83 2.34
CA ASN A 246 3.62 5.08 0.90
C ASN A 246 3.43 3.83 0.04
N LEU A 247 3.81 2.64 0.53
CA LEU A 247 3.69 1.39 -0.23
C LEU A 247 2.70 0.41 0.40
N ILE A 248 2.83 0.10 1.70
CA ILE A 248 2.03 -0.96 2.32
C ILE A 248 0.57 -0.54 2.44
N ILE A 249 0.28 0.63 3.00
CA ILE A 249 -1.09 1.10 3.21
C ILE A 249 -1.87 1.24 1.90
N PRO A 250 -1.35 1.89 0.83
CA PRO A 250 -2.05 1.95 -0.45
C PRO A 250 -2.29 0.58 -1.07
N CYS A 251 -1.30 -0.32 -1.00
CA CYS A 251 -1.43 -1.67 -1.52
C CYS A 251 -2.50 -2.48 -0.76
N MET A 252 -2.56 -2.34 0.56
CA MET A 252 -3.63 -2.89 1.40
C MET A 252 -5.00 -2.35 1.00
N GLY A 253 -5.09 -1.03 0.76
CA GLY A 253 -6.32 -0.38 0.29
C GLY A 253 -6.81 -0.96 -1.03
N ILE A 254 -5.92 -1.14 -2.01
CA ILE A 254 -6.24 -1.75 -3.30
C ILE A 254 -6.69 -3.21 -3.10
N SER A 255 -6.02 -3.97 -2.23
CA SER A 255 -6.41 -5.35 -1.92
C SER A 255 -7.82 -5.44 -1.30
N PHE A 256 -8.24 -4.44 -0.53
CA PHE A 256 -9.61 -4.34 -0.02
C PHE A 256 -10.64 -4.10 -1.14
N LEU A 257 -10.26 -3.36 -2.18
CA LEU A 257 -11.15 -3.11 -3.31
C LEU A 257 -11.47 -4.39 -4.10
N THR A 258 -10.56 -5.38 -4.15
CA THR A 258 -10.82 -6.66 -4.83
C THR A 258 -12.01 -7.40 -4.23
N VAL A 259 -12.16 -7.29 -2.91
CA VAL A 259 -13.29 -7.89 -2.19
C VAL A 259 -14.59 -7.11 -2.44
N LEU A 260 -14.48 -5.77 -2.55
CA LEU A 260 -15.62 -4.89 -2.73
C LEU A 260 -16.36 -5.12 -4.07
N VAL A 261 -15.68 -5.67 -5.08
CA VAL A 261 -16.29 -6.07 -6.37
C VAL A 261 -17.49 -6.99 -6.17
N PHE A 262 -17.42 -7.92 -5.20
CA PHE A 262 -18.52 -8.85 -4.91
C PHE A 262 -19.68 -8.19 -4.17
N TYR A 263 -19.46 -7.02 -3.57
CA TYR A 263 -20.54 -6.25 -2.94
C TYR A 263 -21.32 -5.41 -3.95
N LEU A 264 -20.74 -5.07 -5.08
CA LEU A 264 -21.38 -4.28 -6.13
C LEU A 264 -22.53 -5.09 -6.77
N PRO A 265 -23.72 -4.49 -7.01
CA PRO A 265 -24.83 -5.20 -7.65
C PRO A 265 -24.48 -5.52 -9.13
N SER A 266 -24.86 -6.72 -9.58
CA SER A 266 -24.58 -7.18 -10.94
C SER A 266 -25.30 -6.37 -12.03
N ASP A 267 -26.45 -5.75 -11.69
CA ASP A 267 -27.21 -4.89 -12.60
C ASP A 267 -26.49 -3.57 -12.95
N SER A 268 -25.45 -3.15 -12.18
CA SER A 268 -24.67 -1.94 -12.48
C SER A 268 -23.83 -2.04 -13.76
N GLY A 269 -23.47 -3.24 -14.19
CA GLY A 269 -22.61 -3.47 -15.36
C GLY A 269 -21.11 -3.14 -15.16
N GLU A 270 -20.73 -2.50 -14.04
CA GLU A 270 -19.39 -1.95 -13.82
C GLU A 270 -18.44 -2.88 -13.03
N LYS A 271 -18.88 -4.10 -12.70
CA LYS A 271 -18.04 -5.05 -11.93
C LYS A 271 -16.73 -5.40 -12.62
N VAL A 272 -16.78 -5.68 -13.92
CA VAL A 272 -15.60 -6.07 -14.70
C VAL A 272 -14.64 -4.89 -14.87
N SER A 273 -15.18 -3.71 -15.14
CA SER A 273 -14.42 -2.46 -15.28
C SER A 273 -13.65 -2.16 -13.98
N LEU A 274 -14.32 -2.26 -12.83
CA LEU A 274 -13.70 -2.09 -11.52
C LEU A 274 -12.57 -3.10 -11.29
N SER A 275 -12.83 -4.38 -11.54
CA SER A 275 -11.81 -5.43 -11.33
C SER A 275 -10.59 -5.23 -12.22
N ILE A 276 -10.76 -4.87 -13.49
CA ILE A 276 -9.65 -4.62 -14.41
C ILE A 276 -8.85 -3.39 -13.95
N SER A 277 -9.50 -2.34 -13.48
CA SER A 277 -8.82 -1.13 -12.98
C SER A 277 -7.97 -1.43 -11.72
N ILE A 278 -8.46 -2.31 -10.84
CA ILE A 278 -7.73 -2.79 -9.67
C ILE A 278 -6.48 -3.58 -10.11
N LEU A 279 -6.64 -4.52 -11.04
CA LEU A 279 -5.52 -5.32 -11.56
C LEU A 279 -4.45 -4.41 -12.19
N LEU A 280 -4.86 -3.41 -12.98
CA LEU A 280 -3.94 -2.43 -13.56
C LEU A 280 -3.19 -1.66 -12.47
N SER A 281 -3.88 -1.22 -11.43
CA SER A 281 -3.26 -0.52 -10.30
C SER A 281 -2.23 -1.40 -9.58
N LEU A 282 -2.54 -2.67 -9.34
CA LEU A 282 -1.61 -3.62 -8.72
C LEU A 282 -0.39 -3.90 -9.61
N THR A 283 -0.56 -3.98 -10.94
CA THR A 283 0.57 -4.16 -11.86
C THR A 283 1.50 -2.95 -11.86
N VAL A 284 0.97 -1.73 -11.80
CA VAL A 284 1.78 -0.52 -11.66
C VAL A 284 2.56 -0.53 -10.33
N PHE A 285 1.92 -0.92 -9.22
CA PHE A 285 2.60 -1.08 -7.93
C PHE A 285 3.72 -2.10 -8.00
N PHE A 286 3.51 -3.22 -8.67
CA PHE A 286 4.54 -4.25 -8.86
C PHE A 286 5.73 -3.71 -9.65
N LEU A 287 5.49 -2.92 -10.69
CA LEU A 287 6.56 -2.27 -11.47
C LEU A 287 7.36 -1.28 -10.63
N LEU A 288 6.68 -0.47 -9.78
CA LEU A 288 7.38 0.44 -8.85
C LEU A 288 8.26 -0.31 -7.86
N LEU A 289 7.81 -1.46 -7.35
CA LEU A 289 8.64 -2.31 -6.49
C LEU A 289 9.85 -2.88 -7.23
N ALA A 290 9.66 -3.32 -8.47
CA ALA A 290 10.76 -3.85 -9.31
C ALA A 290 11.82 -2.77 -9.62
N GLU A 291 11.47 -1.50 -9.54
CA GLU A 291 12.42 -0.40 -9.70
C GLU A 291 13.30 -0.17 -8.47
N ILE A 292 12.75 -0.39 -7.27
CA ILE A 292 13.45 -0.16 -5.98
C ILE A 292 14.36 -1.34 -5.64
N ILE A 293 13.94 -2.55 -5.92
CA ILE A 293 14.59 -3.78 -5.49
C ILE A 293 15.58 -4.26 -6.55
N PRO A 294 16.76 -4.78 -6.16
CA PRO A 294 17.70 -5.37 -7.12
C PRO A 294 17.08 -6.56 -7.83
N PRO A 295 17.44 -6.82 -9.11
CA PRO A 295 16.96 -7.99 -9.86
C PRO A 295 17.63 -9.28 -9.32
N THR A 296 17.18 -9.75 -8.18
CA THR A 296 17.68 -10.97 -7.56
C THR A 296 16.86 -12.19 -7.97
N SER A 297 17.55 -13.32 -8.18
CA SER A 297 16.91 -14.63 -8.42
C SER A 297 16.95 -15.53 -7.18
N LEU A 298 17.49 -15.06 -6.06
CA LEU A 298 17.67 -15.86 -4.85
C LEU A 298 16.40 -15.94 -4.03
N VAL A 299 15.75 -14.78 -3.79
CA VAL A 299 14.57 -14.69 -2.94
C VAL A 299 13.58 -13.66 -3.49
N VAL A 300 12.30 -13.89 -3.26
CA VAL A 300 11.25 -12.92 -3.56
C VAL A 300 11.02 -12.04 -2.33
N PRO A 301 11.10 -10.72 -2.43
CA PRO A 301 10.85 -9.81 -1.31
C PRO A 301 9.46 -10.01 -0.69
N LEU A 302 9.33 -9.81 0.61
CA LEU A 302 8.07 -9.97 1.34
C LEU A 302 6.92 -9.16 0.70
N LEU A 303 7.19 -7.89 0.40
CA LEU A 303 6.20 -7.03 -0.26
C LEU A 303 5.89 -7.50 -1.68
N GLY A 304 6.86 -8.07 -2.40
CA GLY A 304 6.66 -8.72 -3.70
C GLY A 304 5.76 -9.96 -3.58
N LYS A 305 5.97 -10.82 -2.57
CA LYS A 305 5.09 -11.96 -2.27
C LYS A 305 3.66 -11.49 -2.02
N PHE A 306 3.49 -10.40 -1.26
CA PHE A 306 2.18 -9.84 -0.97
C PHE A 306 1.46 -9.31 -2.23
N VAL A 307 2.15 -8.52 -3.07
CA VAL A 307 1.55 -8.00 -4.31
C VAL A 307 1.22 -9.12 -5.29
N LEU A 308 2.10 -10.10 -5.46
CA LEU A 308 1.83 -11.28 -6.30
C LEU A 308 0.63 -12.07 -5.80
N PHE A 309 0.53 -12.30 -4.50
CA PHE A 309 -0.62 -12.97 -3.90
C PHE A 309 -1.93 -12.22 -4.19
N THR A 310 -1.94 -10.90 -4.00
CA THR A 310 -3.13 -10.09 -4.29
C THR A 310 -3.48 -10.03 -5.77
N MET A 311 -2.49 -9.98 -6.68
CA MET A 311 -2.70 -10.06 -8.13
C MET A 311 -3.34 -11.38 -8.55
N ILE A 312 -2.89 -12.50 -7.98
CA ILE A 312 -3.48 -13.82 -8.25
C ILE A 312 -4.92 -13.85 -7.76
N LEU A 313 -5.19 -13.37 -6.54
CA LEU A 313 -6.55 -13.29 -6.02
C LEU A 313 -7.45 -12.40 -6.89
N ASP A 314 -6.95 -11.26 -7.34
CA ASP A 314 -7.73 -10.37 -8.21
C ASP A 314 -8.03 -11.02 -9.57
N THR A 315 -7.08 -11.73 -10.16
CA THR A 315 -7.31 -12.51 -11.38
C THR A 315 -8.42 -13.55 -11.18
N PHE A 316 -8.40 -14.27 -10.07
CA PHE A 316 -9.49 -15.19 -9.72
C PHE A 316 -10.80 -14.46 -9.49
N SER A 317 -10.78 -13.29 -8.86
CA SER A 317 -11.96 -12.44 -8.67
C SER A 317 -12.59 -12.06 -10.01
N ILE A 318 -11.79 -11.69 -11.00
CA ILE A 318 -12.26 -11.38 -12.36
C ILE A 318 -12.93 -12.61 -12.97
N CYS A 319 -12.29 -13.78 -12.93
CA CYS A 319 -12.86 -15.01 -13.45
C CYS A 319 -14.21 -15.34 -12.80
N VAL A 320 -14.28 -15.25 -11.47
CA VAL A 320 -15.52 -15.48 -10.72
C VAL A 320 -16.59 -14.45 -11.08
N THR A 321 -16.23 -13.18 -11.20
CA THR A 321 -17.16 -12.11 -11.58
C THR A 321 -17.78 -12.34 -12.95
N VAL A 322 -16.98 -12.79 -13.93
CA VAL A 322 -17.49 -13.16 -15.26
C VAL A 322 -18.48 -14.32 -15.17
N VAL A 323 -18.18 -15.35 -14.36
CA VAL A 323 -19.11 -16.47 -14.12
C VAL A 323 -20.40 -15.99 -13.48
N VAL A 324 -20.32 -15.15 -12.45
CA VAL A 324 -21.50 -14.59 -11.76
C VAL A 324 -22.36 -13.77 -12.72
N LEU A 325 -21.75 -12.92 -13.56
CA LEU A 325 -22.46 -12.16 -14.58
C LEU A 325 -23.13 -13.06 -15.63
N ASN A 326 -22.45 -14.12 -16.06
CA ASN A 326 -23.05 -15.12 -16.97
C ASN A 326 -24.27 -15.80 -16.33
N VAL A 327 -24.22 -16.12 -15.04
CA VAL A 327 -25.34 -16.68 -14.30
C VAL A 327 -26.47 -15.67 -14.16
N HIS A 328 -26.15 -14.40 -13.87
CA HIS A 328 -27.11 -13.32 -13.66
C HIS A 328 -27.98 -13.05 -14.91
N PHE A 329 -27.37 -13.07 -16.10
CA PHE A 329 -28.06 -12.78 -17.36
C PHE A 329 -28.69 -14.02 -18.03
N ARG A 330 -28.73 -15.17 -17.34
CA ARG A 330 -29.43 -16.35 -17.86
C ARG A 330 -30.94 -16.14 -17.97
N SER A 331 -31.50 -16.57 -19.09
CA SER A 331 -32.93 -16.54 -19.36
C SER A 331 -33.51 -17.96 -19.43
N PRO A 332 -34.81 -18.16 -19.18
CA PRO A 332 -35.46 -19.46 -19.29
C PRO A 332 -35.43 -20.05 -20.70
N GLN A 333 -35.24 -19.19 -21.72
CA GLN A 333 -35.13 -19.61 -23.12
C GLN A 333 -33.80 -20.29 -23.44
N THR A 334 -32.75 -19.94 -22.71
CA THR A 334 -31.40 -20.44 -22.96
C THR A 334 -30.97 -21.54 -21.99
N HIS A 335 -31.42 -21.49 -20.74
CA HIS A 335 -30.97 -22.42 -19.71
C HIS A 335 -32.09 -22.80 -18.74
N VAL A 336 -32.31 -24.10 -18.59
CA VAL A 336 -33.20 -24.66 -17.58
C VAL A 336 -32.44 -24.85 -16.27
N MET A 337 -33.00 -24.44 -15.16
CA MET A 337 -32.37 -24.58 -13.83
C MET A 337 -32.42 -26.05 -13.39
N ALA A 338 -31.23 -26.67 -13.24
CA ALA A 338 -31.12 -28.03 -12.75
C ALA A 338 -31.59 -28.14 -11.29
N PRO A 339 -32.24 -29.26 -10.89
CA PRO A 339 -32.81 -29.44 -9.54
C PRO A 339 -31.77 -29.33 -8.42
N TRP A 340 -30.52 -29.74 -8.67
CA TRP A 340 -29.43 -29.63 -7.70
C TRP A 340 -29.00 -28.17 -7.47
N VAL A 341 -28.96 -27.34 -8.52
CA VAL A 341 -28.67 -25.90 -8.41
C VAL A 341 -29.70 -25.23 -7.51
N ARG A 342 -30.99 -25.54 -7.75
CA ARG A 342 -32.07 -25.00 -6.93
C ARG A 342 -31.95 -25.42 -5.46
N ARG A 343 -31.61 -26.69 -5.18
CA ARG A 343 -31.41 -27.18 -3.81
C ARG A 343 -30.24 -26.49 -3.11
N VAL A 344 -29.10 -26.36 -3.77
CA VAL A 344 -27.89 -25.81 -3.17
C VAL A 344 -28.00 -24.29 -3.03
N PHE A 345 -28.26 -23.56 -4.12
CA PHE A 345 -28.18 -22.09 -4.14
C PHE A 345 -29.44 -21.37 -3.66
N ILE A 346 -30.60 -22.01 -3.64
CA ILE A 346 -31.83 -21.39 -3.16
C ILE A 346 -32.18 -21.83 -1.73
N HIS A 347 -31.83 -23.06 -1.32
CA HIS A 347 -32.24 -23.58 -0.01
C HIS A 347 -31.10 -23.73 1.00
N VAL A 348 -29.91 -24.23 0.61
CA VAL A 348 -28.81 -24.52 1.54
C VAL A 348 -27.95 -23.29 1.79
N LEU A 349 -27.33 -22.73 0.75
CA LEU A 349 -26.40 -21.60 0.85
C LEU A 349 -26.99 -20.34 1.47
N PRO A 350 -28.24 -19.91 1.16
CA PRO A 350 -28.80 -18.72 1.78
C PRO A 350 -28.97 -18.86 3.30
N ARG A 351 -29.23 -20.08 3.79
CA ARG A 351 -29.32 -20.34 5.24
C ARG A 351 -27.94 -20.21 5.89
N LEU A 352 -26.91 -20.73 5.24
CA LEU A 352 -25.51 -20.62 5.72
C LEU A 352 -25.04 -19.15 5.73
N LEU A 353 -25.41 -18.37 4.70
CA LEU A 353 -25.02 -16.96 4.53
C LEU A 353 -25.98 -15.99 5.25
N VAL A 354 -26.96 -16.50 6.05
CA VAL A 354 -27.96 -15.68 6.78
C VAL A 354 -28.74 -14.75 5.86
N MET A 355 -28.97 -15.16 4.60
CA MET A 355 -29.75 -14.40 3.63
C MET A 355 -31.24 -14.75 3.75
N ARG A 356 -32.08 -13.72 3.88
CA ARG A 356 -33.53 -13.90 3.86
C ARG A 356 -34.06 -13.63 2.46
N ARG A 357 -34.73 -14.61 1.86
CA ARG A 357 -35.48 -14.40 0.63
C ARG A 357 -36.82 -13.78 1.01
N TYR A 358 -37.12 -12.61 0.48
CA TYR A 358 -38.45 -12.04 0.57
C TYR A 358 -39.36 -12.83 -0.41
N ASN A 359 -40.13 -13.75 0.12
CA ASN A 359 -41.18 -14.39 -0.67
C ASN A 359 -42.27 -13.34 -0.86
N THR A 360 -42.34 -12.71 -2.02
CA THR A 360 -43.61 -12.09 -2.45
C THR A 360 -44.66 -13.18 -2.34
N PRO A 361 -45.71 -12.99 -1.56
CA PRO A 361 -46.78 -13.96 -1.52
C PRO A 361 -47.29 -14.05 -2.96
N SER A 362 -47.01 -15.18 -3.62
CA SER A 362 -47.67 -15.54 -4.84
C SER A 362 -49.16 -15.40 -4.53
N LYS A 363 -49.84 -14.46 -5.15
CA LYS A 363 -51.29 -14.48 -5.21
C LYS A 363 -51.62 -15.77 -5.93
N ARG A 364 -51.62 -16.87 -5.18
CA ARG A 364 -52.23 -18.10 -5.61
C ARG A 364 -53.69 -17.70 -5.80
N SER A 365 -54.11 -17.61 -7.04
CA SER A 365 -55.51 -17.51 -7.35
C SER A 365 -56.12 -18.79 -6.80
N ASP A 366 -56.67 -18.69 -5.62
CA ASP A 366 -57.61 -19.66 -5.06
C ASP A 366 -58.90 -19.62 -5.89
N TYR A 367 -58.77 -20.05 -7.16
CA TYR A 367 -59.92 -20.26 -8.03
C TYR A 367 -60.44 -21.69 -7.91
N ASP A 368 -59.91 -22.49 -6.95
CA ASP A 368 -60.35 -23.88 -6.76
C ASP A 368 -60.94 -24.15 -5.39
N SER A 369 -61.58 -23.14 -4.78
CA SER A 369 -62.43 -23.34 -3.63
C SER A 369 -63.86 -22.91 -3.98
N ARG A 370 -64.64 -23.84 -4.49
CA ARG A 370 -66.09 -23.69 -4.50
C ARG A 370 -66.53 -23.36 -3.05
N PRO A 371 -67.22 -22.25 -2.82
CA PRO A 371 -67.88 -22.06 -1.51
C PRO A 371 -69.02 -23.02 -1.43
N GLN A 372 -68.90 -24.04 -0.54
CA GLN A 372 -70.02 -24.81 -0.08
C GLN A 372 -70.89 -23.88 0.78
N TYR A 373 -72.01 -23.44 0.21
CA TYR A 373 -73.05 -22.74 0.97
C TYR A 373 -73.70 -23.73 1.92
N GLN A 374 -73.35 -23.74 3.18
CA GLN A 374 -74.16 -24.28 4.25
C GLN A 374 -75.17 -23.22 4.67
N ILE A 375 -76.42 -23.46 4.31
CA ILE A 375 -77.54 -22.66 4.78
C ILE A 375 -77.82 -23.07 6.23
N ASP A 376 -77.32 -22.34 7.20
CA ASP A 376 -77.75 -22.40 8.56
C ASP A 376 -78.95 -21.48 8.73
N LYS A 377 -80.12 -22.13 8.79
CA LYS A 377 -81.37 -21.52 9.28
C LYS A 377 -81.26 -21.36 10.79
N ARG A 378 -80.90 -20.15 11.26
CA ARG A 378 -81.45 -19.65 12.56
C ARG A 378 -81.12 -18.20 12.80
N SER A 379 -82.14 -17.51 13.23
CA SER A 379 -82.22 -16.28 14.00
C SER A 379 -82.38 -14.97 13.22
N MET A 380 -83.63 -14.60 13.19
CA MET A 380 -84.14 -13.24 12.99
C MET A 380 -83.55 -12.28 14.01
N GLY A 381 -82.94 -11.18 13.59
CA GLY A 381 -82.56 -10.06 14.41
C GLY A 381 -82.38 -8.84 13.54
N SER A 382 -83.34 -7.97 13.57
CA SER A 382 -83.38 -6.66 12.90
C SER A 382 -82.24 -5.77 13.33
N HIS A 383 -81.43 -5.30 12.39
CA HIS A 383 -80.82 -3.97 12.49
C HIS A 383 -80.51 -3.42 11.06
N HIS A 384 -81.12 -2.28 10.78
CA HIS A 384 -80.87 -1.45 9.58
C HIS A 384 -79.43 -0.94 9.56
N GLY A 385 -78.64 -1.46 8.67
CA GLY A 385 -77.38 -0.88 8.26
C GLY A 385 -77.35 -0.83 6.74
N GLN A 386 -77.46 0.35 6.19
CA GLN A 386 -77.40 0.61 4.76
C GLN A 386 -75.92 0.43 4.27
N ARG A 387 -75.63 -0.66 3.58
CA ARG A 387 -74.30 -0.94 3.03
C ARG A 387 -74.19 -0.32 1.66
N VAL A 388 -73.19 0.46 1.48
CA VAL A 388 -72.85 1.11 0.18
C VAL A 388 -71.82 0.26 -0.56
N MET A 389 -72.10 -0.09 -1.82
CA MET A 389 -71.15 -0.75 -2.70
C MET A 389 -70.21 0.29 -3.32
N VAL A 390 -68.92 0.16 -3.07
CA VAL A 390 -67.88 0.96 -3.70
C VAL A 390 -67.13 0.10 -4.69
N ARG A 391 -67.00 0.60 -5.93
CA ARG A 391 -66.30 -0.09 -7.01
C ARG A 391 -64.83 0.33 -6.95
N THR A 392 -63.96 -0.58 -6.63
CA THR A 392 -62.51 -0.40 -6.70
C THR A 392 -61.93 -1.04 -7.97
N CYS A 393 -60.69 -0.69 -8.37
CA CYS A 393 -60.05 -1.23 -9.57
C CYS A 393 -59.88 -2.76 -9.56
N ASN A 394 -60.14 -3.43 -8.45
CA ASN A 394 -60.00 -4.87 -8.25
C ASN A 394 -61.35 -5.62 -8.02
N GLY A 395 -62.49 -4.97 -8.18
CA GLY A 395 -63.81 -5.57 -8.01
C GLY A 395 -64.71 -4.76 -7.07
N LEU A 396 -65.94 -5.26 -6.86
CA LEU A 396 -66.91 -4.66 -5.94
C LEU A 396 -66.68 -5.17 -4.51
N GLU A 397 -66.34 -4.28 -3.62
CA GLU A 397 -66.18 -4.56 -2.20
C GLU A 397 -67.22 -3.80 -1.37
N LEU A 398 -67.91 -4.49 -0.47
CA LEU A 398 -68.85 -3.88 0.48
C LEU A 398 -68.07 -3.31 1.67
N ARG A 399 -68.07 -1.98 1.82
CA ARG A 399 -67.48 -1.31 2.98
C ARG A 399 -68.51 -0.57 3.81
N ASP A 400 -68.33 -0.61 5.12
CA ASP A 400 -69.15 0.15 6.07
C ASP A 400 -68.85 1.66 5.99
N PRO A 401 -69.88 2.53 6.02
CA PRO A 401 -69.69 3.98 5.87
C PRO A 401 -69.00 4.67 7.04
N SER A 402 -68.74 4.00 8.14
CA SER A 402 -68.13 4.58 9.35
C SER A 402 -66.61 4.78 9.28
N LEU A 403 -65.98 4.40 8.18
CA LEU A 403 -64.51 4.49 8.00
C LEU A 403 -64.06 5.70 7.18
N PHE A 404 -64.93 6.66 6.90
CA PHE A 404 -64.63 7.86 6.11
C PHE A 404 -64.63 9.14 6.97
N VAL A 405 -64.03 9.10 8.17
CA VAL A 405 -63.78 10.32 8.93
C VAL A 405 -62.35 10.24 9.47
N GLU A 406 -61.60 11.30 9.13
CA GLU A 406 -60.26 11.66 9.60
C GLU A 406 -59.04 11.02 8.90
N THR A 407 -58.53 11.76 7.96
CA THR A 407 -57.19 12.37 8.09
C THR A 407 -57.01 13.46 7.04
N SER A 408 -57.22 14.68 7.48
CA SER A 408 -56.75 15.88 6.79
C SER A 408 -55.57 16.46 7.58
N ALA A 409 -54.54 16.81 6.84
CA ALA A 409 -53.55 17.88 7.11
C ALA A 409 -52.51 17.63 8.21
N SER A 410 -51.31 17.49 7.76
CA SER A 410 -50.03 18.18 8.10
C SER A 410 -48.90 17.17 7.86
N GLU A 411 -47.91 17.43 7.10
CA GLU A 411 -46.87 18.40 7.15
C GLU A 411 -46.05 18.41 5.85
N LEU A 412 -46.03 19.55 5.22
CA LEU A 412 -44.98 19.94 4.29
C LEU A 412 -43.80 20.44 5.11
N VAL A 413 -42.65 19.81 5.04
CA VAL A 413 -41.38 20.45 5.32
C VAL A 413 -40.37 20.05 4.26
N GLU A 414 -40.04 21.04 3.51
CA GLU A 414 -38.80 21.44 2.82
C GLU A 414 -37.58 20.51 3.01
N SER A 415 -37.02 20.10 1.89
CA SER A 415 -35.55 20.08 1.75
C SER A 415 -35.17 20.24 0.29
N SER A 416 -34.86 21.47 -0.05
CA SER A 416 -34.20 21.89 -1.27
C SER A 416 -32.73 21.48 -1.22
N VAL A 417 -32.27 20.72 -2.20
CA VAL A 417 -30.85 20.63 -2.56
C VAL A 417 -30.69 20.85 -4.04
N LEU A 418 -29.98 21.96 -4.33
CA LEU A 418 -29.49 22.41 -5.60
C LEU A 418 -28.78 21.32 -6.41
N PHE A 419 -29.11 21.24 -7.70
CA PHE A 419 -28.14 20.85 -8.72
C PHE A 419 -28.11 21.88 -9.85
N PRO A 420 -26.93 22.28 -10.33
CA PRO A 420 -26.80 23.25 -11.38
C PRO A 420 -27.00 22.64 -12.76
N SER A 421 -27.71 23.40 -13.58
CA SER A 421 -27.91 23.23 -14.99
C SER A 421 -26.59 23.20 -15.78
N LEU A 422 -26.47 22.30 -16.72
CA LEU A 422 -25.57 22.44 -17.86
C LEU A 422 -26.37 22.33 -19.17
N ASP A 423 -26.41 23.47 -19.80
CA ASP A 423 -26.89 23.74 -21.13
C ASP A 423 -26.12 22.92 -22.17
N SER A 424 -26.82 22.27 -23.08
CA SER A 424 -26.39 22.20 -24.48
C SER A 424 -27.57 21.86 -25.37
N ARG A 425 -27.88 22.86 -26.16
CA ARG A 425 -28.70 22.81 -27.34
C ARG A 425 -28.23 21.72 -28.29
N ASP A 426 -29.19 20.94 -28.83
CA ASP A 426 -29.21 20.64 -30.23
C ASP A 426 -30.66 20.37 -30.70
N GLU A 427 -31.05 21.13 -31.67
CA GLU A 427 -32.31 21.07 -32.37
C GLU A 427 -32.47 19.77 -33.18
N LEU A 428 -33.61 19.11 -33.08
CA LEU A 428 -34.11 18.30 -34.19
C LEU A 428 -35.65 18.28 -34.19
N HIS A 429 -36.16 18.70 -35.31
CA HIS A 429 -37.53 18.87 -35.78
C HIS A 429 -38.56 17.80 -35.33
N PRO A 430 -39.81 18.22 -35.09
CA PRO A 430 -40.93 17.30 -34.88
C PRO A 430 -41.49 16.83 -36.24
N ARG A 431 -41.54 15.52 -36.41
CA ARG A 431 -42.36 14.90 -37.47
C ARG A 431 -43.75 14.62 -36.92
N GLU A 432 -44.71 15.19 -37.56
CA GLU A 432 -46.14 14.92 -37.46
C GLU A 432 -46.44 13.40 -37.44
N LEU A 433 -47.19 12.96 -36.45
CA LEU A 433 -47.92 11.71 -36.50
C LEU A 433 -49.38 12.04 -36.31
N GLU A 434 -50.12 11.83 -37.40
CA GLU A 434 -51.54 11.97 -37.55
C GLU A 434 -52.30 11.28 -36.41
N ALA A 435 -53.18 12.02 -35.79
CA ALA A 435 -54.17 11.53 -34.87
C ALA A 435 -55.25 10.73 -35.67
N VAL A 436 -55.22 9.41 -35.53
CA VAL A 436 -56.35 8.59 -35.93
C VAL A 436 -57.45 8.74 -34.86
N ASN A 437 -58.46 9.44 -35.27
CA ASN A 437 -59.66 9.73 -34.55
C ASN A 437 -60.52 8.45 -34.45
N LEU A 438 -60.51 7.75 -33.31
CA LEU A 438 -61.47 6.70 -32.95
C LEU A 438 -62.47 7.28 -31.96
N GLY A 439 -63.37 8.08 -32.49
CA GLY A 439 -64.58 8.45 -31.79
C GLY A 439 -65.60 7.35 -31.88
N SER A 440 -66.03 6.86 -30.75
CA SER A 440 -67.38 6.33 -30.47
C SER A 440 -67.48 6.17 -28.97
N ALA A 441 -67.87 7.15 -28.28
CA ALA A 441 -69.14 7.42 -27.66
C ALA A 441 -69.75 6.18 -26.99
N CYS A 442 -69.40 5.96 -25.72
CA CYS A 442 -70.36 5.41 -24.79
C CYS A 442 -71.04 6.58 -24.06
N ARG A 443 -72.13 7.08 -24.66
CA ARG A 443 -73.10 7.95 -23.93
C ARG A 443 -73.92 7.08 -23.00
N ILE A 444 -73.75 7.25 -21.71
CA ILE A 444 -74.70 6.78 -20.74
C ILE A 444 -75.75 7.88 -20.61
N HIS A 445 -76.94 7.64 -21.14
CA HIS A 445 -78.11 8.47 -20.95
C HIS A 445 -78.63 8.24 -19.52
N GLY A 446 -78.50 9.23 -18.67
CA GLY A 446 -79.31 9.37 -17.48
C GLY A 446 -80.62 10.02 -17.83
N SER A 447 -81.71 9.33 -17.60
CA SER A 447 -83.03 9.92 -17.62
C SER A 447 -83.62 10.04 -16.19
N PRO A 448 -84.35 11.13 -15.91
CA PRO A 448 -84.82 11.39 -14.59
C PRO A 448 -86.03 10.55 -14.25
N ALA A 449 -86.13 10.18 -13.01
CA ALA A 449 -87.20 9.45 -12.41
C ALA A 449 -88.51 10.28 -12.38
N THR A 450 -89.61 9.68 -12.83
CA THR A 450 -90.94 9.93 -12.26
C THR A 450 -91.80 8.70 -12.42
N THR A 451 -92.58 8.47 -11.37
CA THR A 451 -93.79 7.67 -11.19
C THR A 451 -93.63 6.23 -10.68
N ALA A 452 -94.26 6.06 -9.58
CA ALA A 452 -94.49 4.84 -8.82
C ALA A 452 -95.16 3.73 -9.64
N ALA A 453 -94.63 2.52 -9.46
CA ALA A 453 -95.38 1.28 -9.84
C ALA A 453 -95.24 0.21 -8.75
N PRO A 454 -96.19 -0.68 -8.66
CA PRO A 454 -96.43 -1.54 -7.49
C PRO A 454 -95.44 -2.70 -7.33
N PRO A 455 -95.42 -3.45 -6.27
CA PRO A 455 -94.36 -4.41 -5.93
C PRO A 455 -94.30 -5.58 -6.91
N PRO A 456 -93.14 -6.09 -7.22
CA PRO A 456 -92.93 -7.20 -8.12
C PRO A 456 -93.30 -8.52 -7.42
N GLN A 457 -94.16 -9.28 -8.09
CA GLN A 457 -94.43 -10.67 -7.77
C GLN A 457 -93.22 -11.54 -8.05
N LEU A 458 -93.01 -12.61 -7.30
CA LEU A 458 -91.99 -13.63 -7.49
C LEU A 458 -91.96 -14.15 -8.92
N PRO A 459 -90.81 -14.33 -9.50
CA PRO A 459 -90.73 -14.92 -10.84
C PRO A 459 -91.09 -16.41 -10.82
N THR A 460 -92.00 -16.78 -11.65
CA THR A 460 -92.39 -18.14 -11.96
C THR A 460 -91.28 -18.87 -12.73
N GLU A 461 -91.26 -20.20 -12.66
CA GLU A 461 -90.24 -21.08 -13.28
C GLU A 461 -90.00 -20.83 -14.78
N GLU A 462 -90.89 -20.23 -15.52
CA GLU A 462 -90.72 -19.87 -16.92
C GLU A 462 -89.63 -18.79 -17.20
N SER A 463 -89.28 -17.99 -16.21
CA SER A 463 -88.27 -16.96 -16.36
C SER A 463 -86.81 -17.49 -16.28
N VAL A 464 -86.61 -18.66 -15.66
CA VAL A 464 -85.25 -19.30 -15.56
C VAL A 464 -84.92 -20.00 -16.86
N ASP A 465 -85.86 -20.57 -17.59
CA ASP A 465 -85.67 -21.20 -18.86
C ASP A 465 -85.40 -20.14 -19.99
N ALA A 466 -86.01 -18.96 -19.90
CA ALA A 466 -85.68 -17.84 -20.80
C ALA A 466 -84.30 -17.29 -20.60
N LEU A 467 -83.80 -17.29 -19.34
CA LEU A 467 -82.42 -16.86 -19.04
C LEU A 467 -81.37 -17.89 -19.51
N CYS A 468 -81.69 -19.18 -19.40
CA CYS A 468 -80.84 -20.27 -19.89
C CYS A 468 -80.79 -20.31 -21.40
N ASN A 469 -81.92 -20.06 -22.10
CA ASN A 469 -81.95 -19.98 -23.54
C ASN A 469 -81.23 -18.73 -24.09
N THR A 470 -81.25 -17.61 -23.43
CA THR A 470 -80.44 -16.44 -23.80
C THR A 470 -78.94 -16.68 -23.58
N LEU A 471 -78.53 -17.40 -22.58
CA LEU A 471 -77.14 -17.81 -22.37
C LEU A 471 -76.68 -18.81 -23.44
N HIS A 472 -77.56 -19.72 -23.92
CA HIS A 472 -77.21 -20.64 -25.03
C HIS A 472 -77.12 -19.94 -26.35
N HIS A 473 -77.83 -18.84 -26.59
CA HIS A 473 -77.73 -18.05 -27.80
C HIS A 473 -76.41 -17.20 -27.88
N TRP A 474 -75.85 -16.89 -26.73
CA TRP A 474 -74.56 -16.15 -26.68
C TRP A 474 -73.38 -17.00 -27.12
N HIS A 475 -73.44 -18.33 -27.01
CA HIS A 475 -72.40 -19.23 -27.50
C HIS A 475 -72.26 -19.27 -29.03
N HIS A 476 -73.20 -18.75 -29.79
CA HIS A 476 -73.16 -18.72 -31.26
C HIS A 476 -72.85 -17.34 -31.84
N CYS A 477 -72.51 -16.36 -31.00
CA CYS A 477 -72.11 -15.04 -31.49
C CYS A 477 -70.61 -15.04 -31.79
N PRO A 478 -70.17 -14.97 -33.10
CA PRO A 478 -68.74 -15.10 -33.49
C PRO A 478 -67.84 -14.00 -32.91
N GLU A 479 -68.42 -12.85 -32.55
CA GLU A 479 -67.71 -11.73 -31.97
C GLU A 479 -67.36 -11.99 -30.50
N ILE A 480 -68.28 -12.60 -29.76
CA ILE A 480 -68.05 -12.98 -28.35
C ILE A 480 -67.00 -14.09 -28.25
N TYR A 481 -67.06 -15.06 -29.17
CA TYR A 481 -66.06 -16.11 -29.25
C TYR A 481 -64.66 -15.55 -29.52
N LYS A 482 -64.49 -14.63 -30.47
CA LYS A 482 -63.24 -13.93 -30.74
C LYS A 482 -62.75 -13.10 -29.54
N ALA A 483 -63.69 -12.44 -28.80
CA ALA A 483 -63.34 -11.69 -27.61
C ALA A 483 -62.82 -12.62 -26.49
N ILE A 484 -63.46 -13.77 -26.27
CA ILE A 484 -63.04 -14.77 -25.29
C ILE A 484 -61.70 -15.38 -25.68
N GLU A 485 -61.49 -15.67 -26.98
CA GLU A 485 -60.20 -16.17 -27.47
C GLU A 485 -59.09 -15.13 -27.31
N GLY A 486 -59.36 -13.85 -27.56
CA GLY A 486 -58.45 -12.74 -27.32
C GLY A 486 -58.09 -12.61 -25.84
N ILE A 487 -59.07 -12.70 -24.93
CA ILE A 487 -58.82 -12.68 -23.47
C ILE A 487 -57.99 -13.88 -23.05
N ARG A 488 -58.29 -15.07 -23.58
CA ARG A 488 -57.50 -16.29 -23.28
C ARG A 488 -56.08 -16.18 -23.75
N PHE A 489 -55.85 -15.64 -24.97
CA PHE A 489 -54.53 -15.38 -25.50
C PHE A 489 -53.75 -14.41 -24.60
N ILE A 490 -54.37 -13.29 -24.20
CA ILE A 490 -53.75 -12.32 -23.28
C ILE A 490 -53.40 -12.97 -21.94
N ALA A 491 -54.33 -13.75 -21.37
CA ALA A 491 -54.11 -14.45 -20.11
C ALA A 491 -52.97 -15.48 -20.19
N ASP A 492 -52.91 -16.26 -21.27
CA ASP A 492 -51.82 -17.23 -21.51
C ASP A 492 -50.47 -16.53 -21.79
N HIS A 493 -50.51 -15.40 -22.48
CA HIS A 493 -49.31 -14.59 -22.72
C HIS A 493 -48.77 -14.01 -21.41
N THR A 494 -49.61 -13.37 -20.62
CA THR A 494 -49.24 -12.80 -19.31
C THR A 494 -48.71 -13.88 -18.39
N LYS A 495 -49.33 -15.06 -18.33
CA LYS A 495 -48.87 -16.19 -17.52
C LYS A 495 -47.49 -16.68 -17.96
N ARG A 496 -47.24 -16.79 -19.28
CA ARG A 496 -45.89 -17.14 -19.80
C ARG A 496 -44.84 -16.08 -19.45
N GLU A 497 -45.21 -14.81 -19.48
CA GLU A 497 -44.34 -13.70 -19.13
C GLU A 497 -44.02 -13.70 -17.61
N GLU A 498 -45.01 -13.94 -16.75
CA GLU A 498 -44.81 -14.10 -15.30
C GLU A 498 -43.89 -15.28 -14.98
N ASP A 499 -44.12 -16.44 -15.61
CA ASP A 499 -43.25 -17.62 -15.41
C ASP A 499 -41.84 -17.37 -15.90
N SER A 500 -41.66 -16.67 -17.03
CA SER A 500 -40.36 -16.24 -17.56
C SER A 500 -39.65 -15.31 -16.59
N THR A 501 -40.34 -14.32 -16.04
CA THR A 501 -39.81 -13.36 -15.08
C THR A 501 -39.40 -14.04 -13.78
N ARG A 502 -40.20 -14.98 -13.28
CA ARG A 502 -39.87 -15.78 -12.08
C ARG A 502 -38.57 -16.56 -12.25
N VAL A 503 -38.33 -17.18 -13.41
CA VAL A 503 -37.07 -17.92 -13.65
C VAL A 503 -35.91 -16.97 -13.74
N LYS A 504 -36.07 -15.79 -14.37
CA LYS A 504 -35.03 -14.75 -14.40
C LYS A 504 -34.67 -14.27 -12.98
N GLU A 505 -35.68 -14.05 -12.13
CA GLU A 505 -35.49 -13.67 -10.73
C GLU A 505 -34.77 -14.76 -9.93
N ASP A 506 -35.12 -16.04 -10.17
CA ASP A 506 -34.40 -17.16 -9.54
C ASP A 506 -32.92 -17.18 -9.93
N TRP A 507 -32.54 -16.94 -11.21
CA TRP A 507 -31.15 -16.84 -11.65
C TRP A 507 -30.44 -15.61 -11.06
N LYS A 508 -31.11 -14.44 -11.00
CA LYS A 508 -30.59 -13.25 -10.32
C LYS A 508 -30.31 -13.53 -8.84
N TYR A 509 -31.23 -14.24 -8.17
CA TYR A 509 -31.03 -14.63 -6.77
C TYR A 509 -29.83 -15.58 -6.60
N VAL A 510 -29.64 -16.55 -7.48
CA VAL A 510 -28.47 -17.45 -7.49
C VAL A 510 -27.19 -16.64 -7.66
N ALA A 511 -27.14 -15.68 -8.57
CA ALA A 511 -25.99 -14.81 -8.75
C ALA A 511 -25.68 -13.99 -7.49
N MET A 512 -26.69 -13.45 -6.82
CA MET A 512 -26.54 -12.72 -5.54
C MET A 512 -25.99 -13.63 -4.43
N VAL A 513 -26.44 -14.89 -4.35
CA VAL A 513 -25.92 -15.86 -3.37
C VAL A 513 -24.48 -16.21 -3.66
N LEU A 514 -24.09 -16.35 -4.93
CA LEU A 514 -22.71 -16.55 -5.36
C LEU A 514 -21.83 -15.35 -4.98
N ASP A 515 -22.26 -14.13 -5.26
CA ASP A 515 -21.55 -12.91 -4.87
C ASP A 515 -21.28 -12.88 -3.36
N ARG A 516 -22.28 -13.17 -2.54
CA ARG A 516 -22.11 -13.21 -1.07
C ARG A 516 -21.19 -14.34 -0.61
N LEU A 517 -21.24 -15.50 -1.24
CA LEU A 517 -20.36 -16.60 -0.93
C LEU A 517 -18.89 -16.23 -1.22
N PHE A 518 -18.63 -15.70 -2.42
CA PHE A 518 -17.29 -15.30 -2.82
C PHE A 518 -16.79 -14.08 -2.03
N LEU A 519 -17.67 -13.15 -1.65
CA LEU A 519 -17.34 -12.06 -0.74
C LEU A 519 -16.68 -12.61 0.55
N TRP A 520 -17.28 -13.60 1.20
CA TRP A 520 -16.74 -14.19 2.42
C TRP A 520 -15.44 -14.95 2.19
N ILE A 521 -15.36 -15.74 1.11
CA ILE A 521 -14.17 -16.52 0.77
C ILE A 521 -12.98 -15.57 0.49
N PHE A 522 -13.18 -14.55 -0.33
CA PHE A 522 -12.11 -13.61 -0.69
C PHE A 522 -11.73 -12.71 0.49
N THR A 523 -12.70 -12.27 1.31
CA THR A 523 -12.40 -11.52 2.53
C THR A 523 -11.50 -12.34 3.45
N LEU A 524 -11.85 -13.60 3.70
CA LEU A 524 -11.05 -14.48 4.53
C LEU A 524 -9.66 -14.71 3.92
N ALA A 525 -9.58 -14.97 2.61
CA ALA A 525 -8.32 -15.17 1.91
C ALA A 525 -7.40 -13.94 1.98
N VAL A 526 -7.95 -12.74 1.76
CA VAL A 526 -7.18 -11.48 1.87
C VAL A 526 -6.69 -11.26 3.29
N VAL A 527 -7.55 -11.41 4.31
CA VAL A 527 -7.16 -11.17 5.71
C VAL A 527 -6.11 -12.19 6.17
N VAL A 528 -6.36 -13.48 5.96
CA VAL A 528 -5.42 -14.54 6.38
C VAL A 528 -4.12 -14.48 5.58
N GLY A 529 -4.19 -14.28 4.27
CA GLY A 529 -3.01 -14.18 3.43
C GLY A 529 -2.16 -12.96 3.76
N THR A 530 -2.78 -11.80 3.96
CA THR A 530 -2.09 -10.58 4.36
C THR A 530 -1.42 -10.74 5.73
N ALA A 531 -2.17 -11.22 6.73
CA ALA A 531 -1.61 -11.47 8.05
C ALA A 531 -0.47 -12.49 8.00
N GLY A 532 -0.66 -13.61 7.27
CA GLY A 532 0.34 -14.65 7.13
C GLY A 532 1.63 -14.19 6.44
N ILE A 533 1.55 -13.24 5.51
CA ILE A 533 2.74 -12.69 4.84
C ILE A 533 3.42 -11.64 5.71
N ILE A 534 2.69 -10.64 6.22
CA ILE A 534 3.30 -9.51 6.95
C ILE A 534 3.88 -9.95 8.30
N LEU A 535 3.22 -10.85 9.02
CA LEU A 535 3.69 -11.31 10.33
C LEU A 535 4.92 -12.22 10.27
N GLN A 536 5.39 -12.59 9.08
CA GLN A 536 6.65 -13.35 8.92
C GLN A 536 7.90 -12.50 9.13
N ALA A 537 7.80 -11.17 9.07
CA ALA A 537 8.95 -10.29 9.19
C ALA A 537 9.52 -10.30 10.63
N PRO A 538 10.79 -10.74 10.84
CA PRO A 538 11.37 -10.87 12.18
C PRO A 538 11.58 -9.51 12.86
N THR A 539 11.84 -8.45 12.10
CA THR A 539 12.09 -7.10 12.63
C THR A 539 10.84 -6.42 13.20
N LEU A 540 9.62 -6.94 12.94
CA LEU A 540 8.41 -6.50 13.65
C LEU A 540 8.43 -6.82 15.16
N TYR A 541 9.23 -7.81 15.55
CA TYR A 541 9.35 -8.29 16.94
C TYR A 541 10.71 -7.96 17.55
N ASP A 542 11.51 -7.11 16.88
CA ASP A 542 12.87 -6.77 17.30
C ASP A 542 12.87 -5.54 18.22
N ASP A 543 13.16 -5.77 19.50
CA ASP A 543 13.22 -4.75 20.54
C ASP A 543 14.64 -4.21 20.77
N ARG A 544 15.64 -4.56 19.93
CA ARG A 544 17.02 -4.06 20.05
C ARG A 544 17.05 -2.54 19.95
N ILE A 545 17.71 -1.91 20.91
CA ILE A 545 17.89 -0.45 20.94
C ILE A 545 19.05 -0.10 20.00
N PRO A 546 18.88 0.85 19.05
CA PRO A 546 19.94 1.31 18.17
C PRO A 546 21.12 1.89 18.95
N ILE A 547 22.35 1.52 18.56
CA ILE A 547 23.56 2.00 19.24
C ILE A 547 23.94 3.43 18.82
N ASP A 548 23.55 3.87 17.63
CA ASP A 548 23.80 5.21 17.13
C ASP A 548 23.17 6.29 18.00
N VAL A 549 21.95 6.11 18.47
CA VAL A 549 21.27 7.03 19.40
C VAL A 549 21.99 7.11 20.74
N ARG A 550 22.57 6.00 21.21
CA ARG A 550 23.26 5.91 22.48
C ARG A 550 24.69 6.47 22.44
N LEU A 551 25.41 6.24 21.35
CA LEU A 551 26.82 6.58 21.19
C LEU A 551 27.07 7.93 20.53
N SER A 552 26.09 8.47 19.79
CA SER A 552 26.22 9.78 19.14
C SER A 552 26.05 10.91 20.17
N GLU A 553 27.07 11.74 20.33
CA GLU A 553 27.01 12.95 21.14
C GLU A 553 26.08 14.01 20.51
N ILE A 554 26.02 14.05 19.18
CA ILE A 554 25.15 14.94 18.42
C ILE A 554 23.69 14.58 18.66
N ALA A 555 23.32 13.29 18.59
CA ALA A 555 21.96 12.83 18.88
C ALA A 555 21.55 13.12 20.33
N SER A 556 22.47 12.95 21.29
CA SER A 556 22.20 13.22 22.71
C SER A 556 21.96 14.70 23.01
N THR A 557 22.61 15.61 22.26
CA THR A 557 22.41 17.06 22.40
C THR A 557 21.15 17.57 21.74
N THR A 558 20.76 17.00 20.59
CA THR A 558 19.52 17.38 19.88
C THR A 558 18.26 16.82 20.55
N ALA A 559 18.35 15.70 21.25
CA ALA A 559 17.21 15.10 21.96
C ALA A 559 16.86 15.81 23.29
N LYS A 560 17.71 16.72 23.80
CA LYS A 560 17.35 17.53 24.97
C LYS A 560 16.41 18.66 24.53
N PRO A 561 15.16 18.73 25.03
CA PRO A 561 14.32 19.91 24.82
C PRO A 561 15.06 21.11 25.38
N HIS A 562 15.14 22.18 24.60
CA HIS A 562 15.60 23.49 25.09
C HIS A 562 14.70 23.89 26.26
N ILE A 563 15.16 23.62 27.48
CA ILE A 563 14.65 24.29 28.67
C ILE A 563 15.18 25.71 28.55
N VAL A 564 14.36 26.58 27.93
CA VAL A 564 14.57 28.02 28.02
C VAL A 564 14.39 28.40 29.48
N THR A 565 15.48 28.45 30.21
CA THR A 565 15.55 29.16 31.48
C THR A 565 15.45 30.65 31.14
N SER A 566 14.23 31.18 31.14
CA SER A 566 14.01 32.61 31.26
C SER A 566 14.53 33.10 32.60
N LEU A 567 15.65 33.80 32.56
CA LEU A 567 16.05 34.76 33.61
C LEU A 567 15.33 36.07 33.34
#